data_7fc6a28322f6420aa75ef419aa998b5b
#
_entry.id   7fc6a28322f6420aa75ef419aa998b5b
#
_cell.length_a   1.000
_cell.length_b   1.000
_cell.length_c   1.000
_cell.angle_alpha   90.00
_cell.angle_beta   90.00
_cell.angle_gamma   90.00
#
_symmetry.space_group_name_H-M   'P 1'
#
loop_
_entity.id
_entity.type
_entity.pdbx_description
1 polymer ?
#
loop_
_entity_poly.entity_id
_entity_poly.type
_entity_poly.pdbx_seq_one_letter_code
_entity_poly.pdbx_strand_id
1 'polypeptide(L)'
;MIQMGTLPPGSPVPSENEIIEQFQVSNTTARKALHELEKEGWVTRVKGKGTFVKDQTVVRAINRIFGFTKNMVEAGRKPATKLTGFHLHNADHQQTVNGHEFTLKGPYCEIERIRYADGVPLMKEMRYISLGLCPDIHRKNLEQSLYGIFAKDYGIHLTEINQMVSAVVLDGAQLKHFNLEKPVPAFRVEGVSFCGRNLIIEMEDSIYRGDMYRFAAKAVR
;
A
#
# COMPACT_ATOMS: atom_id res chain seq x y z
N MET A 1 -11.12 15.83 1.88
CA MET A 1 -11.94 15.54 0.66
C MET A 1 -11.15 14.70 -0.35
N ILE A 2 -9.97 15.12 -0.82
CA ILE A 2 -9.16 14.30 -1.78
C ILE A 2 -8.72 12.99 -1.13
N GLN A 3 -8.10 13.03 0.05
CA GLN A 3 -7.63 11.84 0.77
C GLN A 3 -8.74 10.85 1.16
N MET A 4 -9.96 11.37 1.36
CA MET A 4 -11.15 10.60 1.71
C MET A 4 -11.90 10.07 0.46
N GLY A 5 -11.38 10.31 -0.75
CA GLY A 5 -12.01 9.87 -2.00
C GLY A 5 -13.29 10.62 -2.41
N THR A 6 -13.66 11.68 -1.68
CA THR A 6 -14.85 12.48 -2.00
C THR A 6 -14.66 13.30 -3.28
N LEU A 7 -13.40 13.68 -3.58
CA LEU A 7 -13.00 14.28 -4.85
C LEU A 7 -12.12 13.28 -5.60
N PRO A 8 -12.65 12.58 -6.61
CA PRO A 8 -11.89 11.59 -7.36
C PRO A 8 -10.81 12.23 -8.26
N PRO A 9 -9.79 11.47 -8.68
CA PRO A 9 -8.80 11.93 -9.64
C PRO A 9 -9.44 12.53 -10.90
N GLY A 10 -8.90 13.66 -11.37
CA GLY A 10 -9.40 14.40 -12.53
C GLY A 10 -10.60 15.30 -12.25
N SER A 11 -11.22 15.25 -11.06
CA SER A 11 -12.31 16.16 -10.72
C SER A 11 -11.78 17.59 -10.48
N PRO A 12 -12.58 18.63 -10.77
CA PRO A 12 -12.23 20.00 -10.44
C PRO A 12 -12.22 20.19 -8.92
N VAL A 13 -11.25 20.97 -8.45
CA VAL A 13 -11.18 21.45 -7.08
C VAL A 13 -11.86 22.81 -7.01
N PRO A 14 -12.56 23.17 -5.93
CA PRO A 14 -13.13 24.50 -5.78
C PRO A 14 -12.11 25.62 -6.07
N SER A 15 -12.54 26.62 -6.82
CA SER A 15 -11.73 27.80 -7.14
C SER A 15 -11.42 28.64 -5.90
N GLU A 16 -10.48 29.59 -6.01
CA GLU A 16 -10.16 30.51 -4.92
C GLU A 16 -11.44 31.24 -4.42
N ASN A 17 -12.32 31.69 -5.33
CA ASN A 17 -13.57 32.37 -4.98
C ASN A 17 -14.55 31.44 -4.23
N GLU A 18 -14.75 30.23 -4.73
CA GLU A 18 -15.60 29.23 -4.06
C GLU A 18 -15.09 28.84 -2.67
N ILE A 19 -13.76 28.75 -2.49
CA ILE A 19 -13.16 28.49 -1.17
C ILE A 19 -13.41 29.69 -0.23
N ILE A 20 -13.26 30.93 -0.72
CA ILE A 20 -13.54 32.14 0.06
C ILE A 20 -14.99 32.14 0.54
N GLU A 21 -15.91 31.88 -0.38
CA GLU A 21 -17.35 31.87 -0.09
C GLU A 21 -17.73 30.75 0.87
N GLN A 22 -17.25 29.52 0.62
CA GLN A 22 -17.61 28.32 1.41
C GLN A 22 -17.02 28.33 2.82
N PHE A 23 -15.77 28.82 2.98
CA PHE A 23 -15.03 28.73 4.24
C PHE A 23 -14.87 30.08 4.95
N GLN A 24 -15.38 31.16 4.38
CA GLN A 24 -15.30 32.52 4.93
C GLN A 24 -13.85 32.95 5.25
N VAL A 25 -12.91 32.64 4.35
CA VAL A 25 -11.49 32.94 4.50
C VAL A 25 -11.04 34.07 3.56
N SER A 26 -9.85 34.64 3.81
CA SER A 26 -9.28 35.65 2.93
C SER A 26 -8.80 35.05 1.59
N ASN A 27 -8.70 35.92 0.54
CA ASN A 27 -8.13 35.52 -0.75
C ASN A 27 -6.71 34.92 -0.61
N THR A 28 -5.89 35.55 0.24
CA THR A 28 -4.52 35.09 0.52
C THR A 28 -4.54 33.67 1.12
N THR A 29 -5.48 33.39 2.02
CA THR A 29 -5.63 32.06 2.66
C THR A 29 -6.06 31.01 1.65
N ALA A 30 -7.07 31.30 0.82
CA ALA A 30 -7.55 30.39 -0.23
C ALA A 30 -6.45 30.07 -1.25
N ARG A 31 -5.73 31.10 -1.72
CA ARG A 31 -4.61 30.93 -2.65
C ARG A 31 -3.48 30.10 -2.06
N LYS A 32 -3.10 30.36 -0.80
CA LYS A 32 -2.07 29.61 -0.09
C LYS A 32 -2.47 28.15 0.07
N ALA A 33 -3.72 27.84 0.41
CA ALA A 33 -4.22 26.47 0.53
C ALA A 33 -4.12 25.70 -0.79
N LEU A 34 -4.56 26.30 -1.92
CA LEU A 34 -4.42 25.68 -3.23
C LEU A 34 -2.96 25.51 -3.66
N HIS A 35 -2.10 26.46 -3.31
CA HIS A 35 -0.67 26.37 -3.61
C HIS A 35 0.01 25.24 -2.82
N GLU A 36 -0.30 25.09 -1.53
CA GLU A 36 0.21 23.98 -0.73
C GLU A 36 -0.27 22.63 -1.26
N LEU A 37 -1.55 22.51 -1.64
CA LEU A 37 -2.06 21.27 -2.28
C LEU A 37 -1.34 20.97 -3.60
N GLU A 38 -1.00 21.98 -4.39
CA GLU A 38 -0.24 21.83 -5.64
C GLU A 38 1.21 21.39 -5.35
N LYS A 39 1.86 22.04 -4.38
CA LYS A 39 3.22 21.74 -3.92
C LYS A 39 3.33 20.33 -3.35
N GLU A 40 2.32 19.88 -2.61
CA GLU A 40 2.21 18.52 -2.09
C GLU A 40 1.81 17.49 -3.18
N GLY A 41 1.49 17.94 -4.39
CA GLY A 41 1.16 17.08 -5.52
C GLY A 41 -0.27 16.54 -5.52
N TRP A 42 -1.18 17.06 -4.69
CA TRP A 42 -2.59 16.66 -4.65
C TRP A 42 -3.41 17.14 -5.82
N VAL A 43 -3.04 18.31 -6.34
CA VAL A 43 -3.76 18.95 -7.43
C VAL A 43 -2.78 19.42 -8.51
N THR A 44 -3.31 19.72 -9.69
CA THR A 44 -2.58 20.35 -10.79
C THR A 44 -3.40 21.51 -11.33
N ARG A 45 -2.73 22.63 -11.59
CA ARG A 45 -3.35 23.80 -12.24
C ARG A 45 -3.27 23.65 -13.76
N VAL A 46 -4.39 23.80 -14.41
CA VAL A 46 -4.47 23.83 -15.88
C VAL A 46 -4.84 25.24 -16.30
N LYS A 47 -3.91 25.93 -16.98
CA LYS A 47 -4.10 27.32 -17.40
C LYS A 47 -5.42 27.48 -18.16
N GLY A 48 -6.28 28.40 -17.71
CA GLY A 48 -7.57 28.70 -18.30
C GLY A 48 -8.68 27.68 -18.04
N LYS A 49 -8.40 26.57 -17.34
CA LYS A 49 -9.38 25.50 -17.05
C LYS A 49 -9.67 25.29 -15.57
N GLY A 50 -8.75 25.72 -14.69
CA GLY A 50 -8.90 25.57 -13.24
C GLY A 50 -7.88 24.62 -12.60
N THR A 51 -8.19 24.22 -11.37
CA THR A 51 -7.37 23.29 -10.57
C THR A 51 -8.09 21.96 -10.51
N PHE A 52 -7.37 20.86 -10.73
CA PHE A 52 -7.91 19.51 -10.80
C PHE A 52 -7.16 18.58 -9.85
N VAL A 53 -7.87 17.59 -9.29
CA VAL A 53 -7.26 16.54 -8.49
C VAL A 53 -6.31 15.72 -9.38
N LYS A 54 -5.05 15.62 -8.96
CA LYS A 54 -4.04 14.85 -9.69
C LYS A 54 -4.30 13.34 -9.50
N ASP A 55 -4.14 12.57 -10.57
CA ASP A 55 -4.17 11.10 -10.46
C ASP A 55 -2.95 10.64 -9.64
N GLN A 56 -3.22 10.15 -8.46
CA GLN A 56 -2.23 9.64 -7.52
C GLN A 56 -2.16 8.10 -7.52
N THR A 57 -2.80 7.48 -8.50
CA THR A 57 -2.86 6.02 -8.60
C THR A 57 -1.45 5.45 -8.78
N VAL A 58 -1.10 4.50 -7.92
CA VAL A 58 0.15 3.74 -8.02
C VAL A 58 -0.08 2.51 -8.89
N VAL A 59 0.76 2.31 -9.88
CA VAL A 59 0.73 1.11 -10.73
C VAL A 59 1.79 0.13 -10.27
N ARG A 60 1.39 -1.12 -9.97
CA ARG A 60 2.29 -2.23 -9.63
C ARG A 60 2.28 -3.26 -10.75
N ALA A 61 3.45 -3.53 -11.32
CA ALA A 61 3.63 -4.64 -12.25
C ALA A 61 3.65 -5.97 -11.45
N ILE A 62 2.67 -6.85 -11.72
CA ILE A 62 2.54 -8.13 -11.00
C ILE A 62 3.59 -9.17 -11.45
N ASN A 63 4.23 -8.96 -12.57
CA ASN A 63 5.29 -9.82 -13.11
C ASN A 63 6.70 -9.45 -12.60
N ARG A 64 6.80 -8.62 -11.55
CA ARG A 64 8.06 -8.21 -10.93
C ARG A 64 8.03 -8.43 -9.43
N ILE A 65 9.11 -9.00 -8.90
CA ILE A 65 9.29 -9.18 -7.45
C ILE A 65 9.79 -7.85 -6.86
N PHE A 66 8.85 -6.97 -6.54
CA PHE A 66 9.13 -5.69 -5.90
C PHE A 66 8.31 -5.54 -4.61
N GLY A 67 9.00 -5.18 -3.53
CA GLY A 67 8.33 -4.77 -2.29
C GLY A 67 7.68 -3.39 -2.44
N PHE A 68 6.73 -3.07 -1.56
CA PHE A 68 6.00 -1.81 -1.54
C PHE A 68 6.93 -0.58 -1.61
N THR A 69 7.97 -0.53 -0.77
CA THR A 69 8.90 0.60 -0.70
C THR A 69 9.53 0.90 -2.06
N LYS A 70 10.05 -0.12 -2.74
CA LYS A 70 10.67 0.05 -4.06
C LYS A 70 9.65 0.51 -5.10
N ASN A 71 8.43 -0.07 -5.08
CA ASN A 71 7.37 0.32 -6.00
C ASN A 71 6.96 1.79 -5.81
N MET A 72 6.89 2.28 -4.56
CA MET A 72 6.57 3.70 -4.29
C MET A 72 7.68 4.63 -4.78
N VAL A 73 8.95 4.30 -4.51
CA VAL A 73 10.09 5.10 -4.97
C VAL A 73 10.14 5.16 -6.49
N GLU A 74 9.93 4.05 -7.21
CA GLU A 74 9.87 4.03 -8.67
C GLU A 74 8.69 4.85 -9.23
N ALA A 75 7.58 4.91 -8.49
CA ALA A 75 6.44 5.77 -8.81
C ALA A 75 6.65 7.26 -8.42
N GLY A 76 7.84 7.63 -7.92
CA GLY A 76 8.14 8.99 -7.46
C GLY A 76 7.39 9.40 -6.19
N ARG A 77 6.92 8.43 -5.40
CA ARG A 77 6.16 8.64 -4.16
C ARG A 77 7.05 8.40 -2.94
N LYS A 78 6.74 9.05 -1.84
CA LYS A 78 7.45 8.91 -0.56
C LYS A 78 6.80 7.81 0.29
N PRO A 79 7.41 6.61 0.41
CA PRO A 79 6.85 5.54 1.23
C PRO A 79 7.05 5.82 2.72
N ALA A 80 6.04 5.42 3.52
CA ALA A 80 6.17 5.31 4.97
C ALA A 80 5.43 4.05 5.44
N THR A 81 5.75 3.59 6.65
CA THR A 81 5.14 2.40 7.25
C THR A 81 4.89 2.67 8.72
N LYS A 82 3.77 2.19 9.21
CA LYS A 82 3.46 2.11 10.64
C LYS A 82 3.22 0.66 11.00
N LEU A 83 4.02 0.12 11.91
CA LEU A 83 3.78 -1.18 12.53
C LEU A 83 2.58 -1.04 13.48
N THR A 84 1.54 -1.86 13.30
CA THR A 84 0.33 -1.84 14.14
C THR A 84 0.27 -3.03 15.09
N GLY A 85 1.00 -4.10 14.80
CA GLY A 85 1.10 -5.27 15.66
C GLY A 85 2.11 -6.29 15.16
N PHE A 86 2.57 -7.13 16.08
CA PHE A 86 3.26 -8.38 15.74
C PHE A 86 2.99 -9.45 16.80
N HIS A 87 2.98 -10.72 16.39
CA HIS A 87 2.82 -11.87 17.25
C HIS A 87 3.78 -12.98 16.83
N LEU A 88 4.25 -13.76 17.81
CA LEU A 88 5.10 -14.93 17.58
C LEU A 88 4.26 -16.19 17.77
N HIS A 89 4.35 -17.09 16.81
CA HIS A 89 3.59 -18.34 16.80
C HIS A 89 4.54 -19.54 16.70
N ASN A 90 4.25 -20.59 17.47
CA ASN A 90 5.01 -21.85 17.44
C ASN A 90 4.36 -22.93 16.56
N ALA A 91 3.20 -22.64 15.98
CA ALA A 91 2.48 -23.54 15.08
C ALA A 91 2.84 -23.31 13.61
N ASP A 92 2.44 -24.23 12.73
CA ASP A 92 2.46 -24.02 11.29
C ASP A 92 1.36 -23.01 10.89
N HIS A 93 1.58 -22.26 9.82
CA HIS A 93 0.57 -21.42 9.16
C HIS A 93 0.21 -22.00 7.80
N GLN A 94 -1.08 -22.18 7.54
CA GLN A 94 -1.60 -22.71 6.28
C GLN A 94 -2.35 -21.63 5.51
N GLN A 95 -2.13 -21.54 4.21
CA GLN A 95 -2.81 -20.61 3.32
C GLN A 95 -3.05 -21.24 1.96
N THR A 96 -4.26 -21.05 1.42
CA THR A 96 -4.58 -21.48 0.06
C THR A 96 -4.41 -20.30 -0.90
N VAL A 97 -3.57 -20.46 -1.92
CA VAL A 97 -3.36 -19.48 -2.97
C VAL A 97 -3.56 -20.13 -4.33
N ASN A 98 -4.43 -19.57 -5.15
CA ASN A 98 -4.76 -20.10 -6.49
C ASN A 98 -5.13 -21.59 -6.49
N GLY A 99 -5.91 -22.03 -5.48
CA GLY A 99 -6.36 -23.42 -5.35
C GLY A 99 -5.30 -24.42 -4.82
N HIS A 100 -4.09 -23.95 -4.53
CA HIS A 100 -3.03 -24.75 -3.93
C HIS A 100 -2.86 -24.41 -2.45
N GLU A 101 -2.74 -25.44 -1.62
CA GLU A 101 -2.47 -25.29 -0.19
C GLU A 101 -0.96 -25.21 0.06
N PHE A 102 -0.55 -24.19 0.82
CA PHE A 102 0.82 -23.98 1.23
C PHE A 102 0.92 -23.99 2.76
N THR A 103 2.03 -24.52 3.28
CA THR A 103 2.29 -24.56 4.72
C THR A 103 3.61 -23.88 5.02
N LEU A 104 3.56 -22.74 5.71
CA LEU A 104 4.73 -22.11 6.33
C LEU A 104 5.00 -22.85 7.65
N LYS A 105 6.11 -23.58 7.71
CA LYS A 105 6.51 -24.29 8.93
C LYS A 105 6.85 -23.32 10.05
N GLY A 106 6.30 -23.58 11.22
CA GLY A 106 6.59 -22.79 12.42
C GLY A 106 8.00 -23.07 12.98
N PRO A 107 8.48 -22.18 13.86
CA PRO A 107 7.82 -20.95 14.31
C PRO A 107 7.80 -19.85 13.26
N TYR A 108 6.82 -18.92 13.37
CA TYR A 108 6.74 -17.76 12.49
C TYR A 108 6.40 -16.48 13.25
N CYS A 109 6.74 -15.33 12.65
CA CYS A 109 6.35 -14.01 13.10
C CYS A 109 5.22 -13.49 12.22
N GLU A 110 4.05 -13.21 12.80
CA GLU A 110 2.96 -12.47 12.19
C GLU A 110 3.18 -11.00 12.43
N ILE A 111 3.08 -10.18 11.38
CA ILE A 111 3.19 -8.72 11.48
C ILE A 111 2.02 -8.04 10.77
N GLU A 112 1.50 -7.00 11.40
CA GLU A 112 0.48 -6.13 10.83
C GLU A 112 1.05 -4.73 10.65
N ARG A 113 0.89 -4.16 9.43
CA ARG A 113 1.40 -2.83 9.09
C ARG A 113 0.41 -2.05 8.25
N ILE A 114 0.40 -0.73 8.43
CA ILE A 114 -0.23 0.18 7.48
C ILE A 114 0.87 0.85 6.65
N ARG A 115 0.72 0.81 5.34
CA ARG A 115 1.68 1.34 4.38
C ARG A 115 1.14 2.60 3.74
N TYR A 116 1.96 3.63 3.69
CA TYR A 116 1.60 4.96 3.23
C TYR A 116 2.42 5.36 2.01
N ALA A 117 1.80 6.15 1.13
CA ALA A 117 2.53 6.95 0.13
C ALA A 117 2.14 8.42 0.30
N ASP A 118 3.13 9.31 0.45
CA ASP A 118 2.95 10.75 0.70
C ASP A 118 1.97 11.04 1.84
N GLY A 119 2.05 10.26 2.92
CA GLY A 119 1.19 10.40 4.10
C GLY A 119 -0.21 9.78 3.98
N VAL A 120 -0.60 9.24 2.82
CA VAL A 120 -1.90 8.58 2.60
C VAL A 120 -1.79 7.08 2.81
N PRO A 121 -2.66 6.46 3.64
CA PRO A 121 -2.67 5.02 3.81
C PRO A 121 -3.21 4.34 2.54
N LEU A 122 -2.39 3.47 1.94
CA LEU A 122 -2.70 2.76 0.69
C LEU A 122 -2.93 1.27 0.87
N MET A 123 -2.30 0.67 1.89
CA MET A 123 -2.29 -0.78 2.06
C MET A 123 -2.30 -1.12 3.55
N LYS A 124 -3.17 -2.05 3.93
CA LYS A 124 -3.06 -2.81 5.18
C LYS A 124 -2.37 -4.12 4.84
N GLU A 125 -1.23 -4.36 5.45
CA GLU A 125 -0.37 -5.49 5.16
C GLU A 125 -0.34 -6.45 6.35
N MET A 126 -0.64 -7.71 6.09
CA MET A 126 -0.46 -8.84 7.00
C MET A 126 0.60 -9.75 6.41
N ARG A 127 1.64 -10.07 7.18
CA ARG A 127 2.73 -10.97 6.79
C ARG A 127 2.99 -12.02 7.86
N TYR A 128 3.23 -13.24 7.40
CA TYR A 128 3.62 -14.38 8.21
C TYR A 128 5.03 -14.78 7.77
N ILE A 129 6.03 -14.56 8.62
CA ILE A 129 7.47 -14.67 8.25
C ILE A 129 8.11 -15.83 9.00
N SER A 130 8.80 -16.72 8.28
CA SER A 130 9.51 -17.86 8.85
C SER A 130 10.60 -17.41 9.84
N LEU A 131 10.50 -17.81 11.09
CA LEU A 131 11.57 -17.63 12.08
C LEU A 131 12.71 -18.64 11.90
N GLY A 132 12.47 -19.75 11.21
CA GLY A 132 13.53 -20.67 10.80
C GLY A 132 14.52 -20.06 9.82
N LEU A 133 14.02 -19.14 8.95
CA LEU A 133 14.86 -18.42 7.96
C LEU A 133 15.28 -17.03 8.46
N CYS A 134 14.47 -16.40 9.28
CA CYS A 134 14.69 -15.04 9.81
C CYS A 134 14.51 -15.02 11.34
N PRO A 135 15.43 -15.65 12.14
CA PRO A 135 15.17 -15.95 13.56
C PRO A 135 14.90 -14.73 14.42
N ASP A 136 15.53 -13.61 14.17
CA ASP A 136 15.43 -12.40 14.99
C ASP A 136 14.69 -11.26 14.29
N ILE A 137 13.83 -11.56 13.32
CA ILE A 137 13.17 -10.53 12.51
C ILE A 137 12.30 -9.60 13.37
N HIS A 138 11.68 -10.11 14.44
CA HIS A 138 10.87 -9.34 15.38
C HIS A 138 11.66 -8.29 16.17
N ARG A 139 13.01 -8.38 16.19
CA ARG A 139 13.90 -7.40 16.81
C ARG A 139 14.40 -6.34 15.82
N LYS A 140 14.08 -6.47 14.53
CA LYS A 140 14.44 -5.50 13.50
C LYS A 140 13.46 -4.35 13.46
N ASN A 141 13.83 -3.27 12.81
CA ASN A 141 12.88 -2.19 12.53
C ASN A 141 11.91 -2.61 11.43
N LEU A 142 10.77 -3.16 11.83
CA LEU A 142 9.73 -3.67 10.92
C LEU A 142 8.98 -2.57 10.15
N GLU A 143 9.25 -1.30 10.40
CA GLU A 143 8.74 -0.20 9.58
C GLU A 143 9.57 0.03 8.31
N GLN A 144 10.72 -0.61 8.20
CA GLN A 144 11.52 -0.62 6.97
C GLN A 144 10.98 -1.62 5.93
N SER A 145 11.66 -1.67 4.77
CA SER A 145 11.38 -2.64 3.73
C SER A 145 11.71 -4.06 4.18
N LEU A 146 10.74 -4.97 4.26
CA LEU A 146 10.99 -6.38 4.60
C LEU A 146 11.96 -7.03 3.62
N TYR A 147 11.79 -6.82 2.32
CA TYR A 147 12.69 -7.38 1.32
C TYR A 147 14.10 -6.80 1.44
N GLY A 148 14.21 -5.54 1.93
CA GLY A 148 15.50 -4.95 2.29
C GLY A 148 16.13 -5.63 3.50
N ILE A 149 15.34 -5.94 4.53
CA ILE A 149 15.77 -6.68 5.73
C ILE A 149 16.19 -8.09 5.34
N PHE A 150 15.39 -8.82 4.54
CA PHE A 150 15.73 -10.16 4.06
C PHE A 150 17.09 -10.18 3.35
N ALA A 151 17.30 -9.26 2.42
CA ALA A 151 18.54 -9.19 1.65
C ALA A 151 19.74 -8.78 2.51
N LYS A 152 19.59 -7.70 3.31
CA LYS A 152 20.71 -7.10 4.05
C LYS A 152 21.10 -7.89 5.29
N ASP A 153 20.11 -8.34 6.07
CA ASP A 153 20.37 -8.91 7.39
C ASP A 153 20.46 -10.44 7.36
N TYR A 154 19.81 -11.09 6.37
CA TYR A 154 19.78 -12.55 6.26
C TYR A 154 20.40 -13.09 4.97
N GLY A 155 20.80 -12.22 4.02
CA GLY A 155 21.33 -12.66 2.72
C GLY A 155 20.29 -13.36 1.84
N ILE A 156 18.99 -13.18 2.12
CA ILE A 156 17.90 -13.88 1.46
C ILE A 156 17.31 -13.03 0.36
N HIS A 157 17.23 -13.59 -0.85
CA HIS A 157 16.58 -12.98 -2.01
C HIS A 157 15.39 -13.85 -2.44
N LEU A 158 14.27 -13.20 -2.72
CA LEU A 158 13.09 -13.89 -3.24
C LEU A 158 13.34 -14.35 -4.67
N THR A 159 12.97 -15.60 -4.94
CA THR A 159 13.11 -16.23 -6.26
C THR A 159 11.78 -16.36 -6.99
N GLU A 160 10.68 -16.50 -6.23
CA GLU A 160 9.33 -16.68 -6.76
C GLU A 160 8.31 -16.09 -5.82
N ILE A 161 7.21 -15.57 -6.35
CA ILE A 161 6.01 -15.18 -5.60
C ILE A 161 4.79 -15.73 -6.33
N ASN A 162 4.00 -16.55 -5.65
CA ASN A 162 2.67 -16.96 -6.06
C ASN A 162 1.65 -16.04 -5.41
N GLN A 163 0.84 -15.33 -6.20
CA GLN A 163 -0.15 -14.39 -5.69
C GLN A 163 -1.50 -14.56 -6.37
N MET A 164 -2.56 -14.39 -5.60
CA MET A 164 -3.92 -14.19 -6.07
C MET A 164 -4.37 -12.79 -5.70
N VAL A 165 -5.00 -12.10 -6.67
CA VAL A 165 -5.56 -10.75 -6.49
C VAL A 165 -7.06 -10.84 -6.68
N SER A 166 -7.82 -10.55 -5.64
CA SER A 166 -9.28 -10.58 -5.64
C SER A 166 -9.85 -9.19 -5.41
N ALA A 167 -10.92 -8.85 -6.14
CA ALA A 167 -11.65 -7.62 -5.89
C ALA A 167 -12.52 -7.78 -4.65
N VAL A 168 -12.44 -6.79 -3.75
CA VAL A 168 -13.24 -6.73 -2.52
C VAL A 168 -13.75 -5.31 -2.30
N VAL A 169 -14.62 -5.13 -1.32
CA VAL A 169 -15.07 -3.80 -0.87
C VAL A 169 -14.54 -3.58 0.53
N LEU A 170 -13.87 -2.46 0.75
CA LEU A 170 -13.54 -1.98 2.09
C LEU A 170 -14.79 -1.40 2.73
N ASP A 171 -15.20 -1.94 3.86
CA ASP A 171 -16.35 -1.48 4.63
C ASP A 171 -16.13 -1.59 6.15
N GLY A 172 -17.10 -1.13 6.93
CA GLY A 172 -17.14 -1.29 8.36
C GLY A 172 -15.85 -0.87 9.08
N ALA A 173 -15.31 -1.77 9.90
CA ALA A 173 -14.12 -1.51 10.70
C ALA A 173 -12.83 -1.32 9.87
N GLN A 174 -12.79 -1.85 8.65
CA GLN A 174 -11.62 -1.76 7.78
C GLN A 174 -11.37 -0.31 7.31
N LEU A 175 -12.43 0.50 7.16
CA LEU A 175 -12.33 1.91 6.74
C LEU A 175 -11.41 2.73 7.64
N LYS A 176 -11.40 2.43 8.95
CA LYS A 176 -10.59 3.15 9.95
C LYS A 176 -9.09 3.06 9.66
N HIS A 177 -8.60 1.93 9.14
CA HIS A 177 -7.19 1.75 8.81
C HIS A 177 -6.73 2.68 7.66
N PHE A 178 -7.69 3.13 6.85
CA PHE A 178 -7.43 3.96 5.67
C PHE A 178 -7.93 5.40 5.82
N ASN A 179 -8.44 5.77 7.00
CA ASN A 179 -9.07 7.08 7.26
C ASN A 179 -10.21 7.38 6.27
N LEU A 180 -11.02 6.37 5.96
CA LEU A 180 -12.15 6.47 5.03
C LEU A 180 -13.47 6.49 5.80
N GLU A 181 -14.46 7.23 5.25
CA GLU A 181 -15.80 7.34 5.81
C GLU A 181 -16.84 6.52 5.02
N LYS A 182 -16.52 6.16 3.80
CA LYS A 182 -17.43 5.43 2.90
C LYS A 182 -16.73 4.20 2.31
N PRO A 183 -17.51 3.16 2.00
CA PRO A 183 -16.99 1.99 1.29
C PRO A 183 -16.29 2.37 -0.02
N VAL A 184 -15.17 1.74 -0.29
CA VAL A 184 -14.42 1.90 -1.55
C VAL A 184 -14.04 0.53 -2.10
N PRO A 185 -13.90 0.39 -3.43
CA PRO A 185 -13.31 -0.80 -4.04
C PRO A 185 -11.88 -1.01 -3.50
N ALA A 186 -11.49 -2.27 -3.33
CA ALA A 186 -10.16 -2.64 -2.91
C ALA A 186 -9.73 -3.95 -3.56
N PHE A 187 -8.46 -4.29 -3.43
CA PHE A 187 -7.90 -5.57 -3.81
C PHE A 187 -7.39 -6.27 -2.55
N ARG A 188 -7.80 -7.54 -2.37
CA ARG A 188 -7.14 -8.46 -1.45
C ARG A 188 -6.07 -9.21 -2.23
N VAL A 189 -4.87 -9.24 -1.68
CA VAL A 189 -3.73 -9.97 -2.25
C VAL A 189 -3.33 -11.03 -1.25
N GLU A 190 -3.49 -12.28 -1.65
CA GLU A 190 -3.05 -13.47 -0.93
C GLU A 190 -1.83 -14.02 -1.65
N GLY A 191 -0.75 -14.34 -0.93
CA GLY A 191 0.48 -14.74 -1.59
C GLY A 191 1.42 -15.57 -0.75
N VAL A 192 2.29 -16.30 -1.45
CA VAL A 192 3.39 -17.09 -0.88
C VAL A 192 4.67 -16.71 -1.60
N SER A 193 5.70 -16.35 -0.84
CA SER A 193 7.02 -15.95 -1.36
C SER A 193 8.07 -17.01 -1.02
N PHE A 194 8.90 -17.33 -2.01
CA PHE A 194 9.94 -18.34 -1.92
C PHE A 194 11.34 -17.74 -2.03
N CYS A 195 12.29 -18.34 -1.30
CA CYS A 195 13.72 -18.07 -1.40
C CYS A 195 14.49 -19.37 -1.71
N GLY A 196 14.69 -19.66 -2.98
CA GLY A 196 15.25 -20.94 -3.42
C GLY A 196 14.16 -21.99 -3.75
N ARG A 197 14.56 -23.25 -3.91
CA ARG A 197 13.62 -24.33 -4.27
C ARG A 197 12.73 -24.68 -3.09
N ASN A 198 11.44 -24.35 -3.20
CA ASN A 198 10.38 -24.74 -2.23
C ASN A 198 10.57 -24.22 -0.79
N LEU A 199 11.44 -23.26 -0.56
CA LEU A 199 11.62 -22.63 0.77
C LEU A 199 10.69 -21.42 0.89
N ILE A 200 9.62 -21.54 1.64
CA ILE A 200 8.69 -20.45 1.92
C ILE A 200 9.32 -19.56 2.98
N ILE A 201 9.57 -18.28 2.62
CA ILE A 201 10.07 -17.29 3.55
C ILE A 201 8.94 -16.51 4.22
N GLU A 202 7.90 -16.19 3.46
CA GLU A 202 6.74 -15.46 3.97
C GLU A 202 5.46 -15.84 3.25
N MET A 203 4.32 -15.56 3.91
CA MET A 203 3.00 -15.52 3.32
C MET A 203 2.38 -14.14 3.51
N GLU A 204 1.48 -13.75 2.62
CA GLU A 204 0.82 -12.44 2.58
C GLU A 204 -0.70 -12.60 2.56
N ASP A 205 -1.39 -11.77 3.37
CA ASP A 205 -2.80 -11.44 3.23
C ASP A 205 -2.96 -9.93 3.42
N SER A 206 -3.05 -9.21 2.33
CA SER A 206 -2.99 -7.75 2.33
C SER A 206 -4.14 -7.13 1.57
N ILE A 207 -4.57 -5.96 2.03
CA ILE A 207 -5.62 -5.17 1.39
C ILE A 207 -5.03 -3.88 0.82
N TYR A 208 -5.29 -3.63 -0.46
CA TYR A 208 -4.87 -2.44 -1.20
C TYR A 208 -6.08 -1.59 -1.58
N ARG A 209 -6.02 -0.29 -1.39
CA ARG A 209 -7.06 0.65 -1.84
C ARG A 209 -7.17 0.63 -3.37
N GLY A 210 -8.32 0.22 -3.89
CA GLY A 210 -8.56 0.10 -5.34
C GLY A 210 -8.74 1.45 -6.05
N ASP A 211 -9.08 2.50 -5.30
CA ASP A 211 -9.16 3.88 -5.81
C ASP A 211 -7.78 4.53 -6.01
N MET A 212 -6.73 3.99 -5.39
CA MET A 212 -5.37 4.52 -5.42
C MET A 212 -4.32 3.51 -5.90
N TYR A 213 -4.71 2.29 -6.22
CA TYR A 213 -3.79 1.22 -6.62
C TYR A 213 -4.30 0.49 -7.86
N ARG A 214 -3.42 0.21 -8.80
CA ARG A 214 -3.70 -0.59 -10.00
C ARG A 214 -2.66 -1.67 -10.14
N PHE A 215 -3.09 -2.87 -10.52
CA PHE A 215 -2.21 -3.97 -10.88
C PHE A 215 -2.09 -4.03 -12.40
N ALA A 216 -0.86 -4.11 -12.91
CA ALA A 216 -0.58 -4.19 -14.34
C ALA A 216 0.15 -5.50 -14.65
N ALA A 217 -0.28 -6.18 -15.71
CA ALA A 217 0.41 -7.32 -16.29
C ALA A 217 0.78 -7.02 -17.74
N LYS A 218 1.97 -7.45 -18.19
CA LYS A 218 2.36 -7.44 -19.60
C LYS A 218 2.56 -8.88 -20.06
N ALA A 219 1.72 -9.34 -20.97
CA ALA A 219 1.92 -10.59 -21.67
C ALA A 219 2.67 -10.32 -22.98
N VAL A 220 3.64 -11.18 -23.32
CA VAL A 220 4.35 -11.17 -24.61
C VAL A 220 4.22 -12.59 -25.17
N ARG A 221 4.01 -12.70 -26.49
CA ARG A 221 3.91 -13.98 -27.20
C ARG A 221 5.25 -14.36 -27.77
#